data_12eee995c4dd8846a31013f1949ee49c
#
_entry.id   12eee995c4dd8846a31013f1949ee49c
#
_cell.length_a   1.000
_cell.length_b   1.000
_cell.length_c   1.000
_cell.angle_alpha   90.00
_cell.angle_beta   90.00
_cell.angle_gamma   90.00
#
_symmetry.space_group_name_H-M   'P 1'
#
loop_
_entity.id
_entity.type
_entity.pdbx_description
1 polymer ?
#
loop_
_entity_poly.entity_id
_entity_poly.type
_entity_poly.pdbx_seq_one_letter_code
_entity_poly.pdbx_strand_id
1 'polypeptide(L)'
;MGNKIENKANKRREFIRSTARVTLALGIGGISGIVLSKSTKDEWVWQIDPFLCTQCNRCAEECVLTPSAVKCVHSFDLCGYCDLCGGYFKPGVTNLNTGAENQLCPASALKRTFVEEPFFQYTIDETLCIGCGKCVKGCASFGNGSLQLQIRHDRCLNCNQCSIARLCPSEAINRVSSQQPYNFKGDFTKS
;
A
#
# COMPACT_ATOMS: atom_id res chain seq x y z
N MET A 1 -14.89 -50.05 -59.77
CA MET A 1 -15.64 -49.70 -58.56
C MET A 1 -14.77 -49.25 -57.43
N GLY A 2 -13.42 -49.37 -57.45
CA GLY A 2 -12.51 -49.03 -56.40
C GLY A 2 -12.29 -47.53 -56.17
N ASN A 3 -12.31 -46.68 -57.18
CA ASN A 3 -11.93 -45.27 -57.12
C ASN A 3 -12.92 -44.35 -56.36
N LYS A 4 -14.16 -44.77 -56.17
CA LYS A 4 -15.18 -43.95 -55.48
C LYS A 4 -15.16 -44.04 -53.93
N ILE A 5 -14.67 -45.19 -53.46
CA ILE A 5 -14.57 -45.47 -51.99
C ILE A 5 -13.34 -44.81 -51.43
N GLU A 6 -12.22 -44.82 -52.15
CA GLU A 6 -10.95 -44.20 -51.75
C GLU A 6 -11.04 -42.66 -51.63
N ASN A 7 -11.78 -42.06 -52.58
CA ASN A 7 -12.01 -40.61 -52.58
C ASN A 7 -12.90 -40.12 -51.39
N LYS A 8 -13.80 -40.98 -50.91
CA LYS A 8 -14.67 -40.69 -49.76
C LYS A 8 -13.95 -40.82 -48.45
N ALA A 9 -13.00 -41.74 -48.33
CA ALA A 9 -12.14 -41.91 -47.16
C ALA A 9 -11.15 -40.73 -47.00
N ASN A 10 -10.56 -40.25 -48.10
CA ASN A 10 -9.65 -39.11 -48.09
C ASN A 10 -10.38 -37.81 -47.72
N LYS A 11 -11.57 -37.55 -48.21
CA LYS A 11 -12.39 -36.38 -47.84
C LYS A 11 -12.76 -36.36 -46.33
N ARG A 12 -13.06 -37.53 -45.77
CA ARG A 12 -13.32 -37.64 -44.32
C ARG A 12 -12.09 -37.36 -43.48
N ARG A 13 -10.92 -37.83 -43.90
CA ARG A 13 -9.64 -37.58 -43.24
C ARG A 13 -9.24 -36.10 -43.28
N GLU A 14 -9.44 -35.44 -44.41
CA GLU A 14 -9.20 -34.00 -44.55
C GLU A 14 -10.15 -33.18 -43.70
N PHE A 15 -11.42 -33.55 -43.65
CA PHE A 15 -12.41 -32.88 -42.80
C PHE A 15 -12.03 -32.98 -41.30
N ILE A 16 -11.69 -34.19 -40.83
CA ILE A 16 -11.28 -34.40 -39.43
C ILE A 16 -10.00 -33.62 -39.11
N ARG A 17 -9.02 -33.58 -40.01
CA ARG A 17 -7.78 -32.81 -39.82
C ARG A 17 -8.03 -31.29 -39.81
N SER A 18 -8.91 -30.77 -40.63
CA SER A 18 -9.24 -29.34 -40.65
C SER A 18 -10.01 -28.92 -39.39
N THR A 19 -10.98 -29.75 -38.97
CA THR A 19 -11.75 -29.52 -37.76
C THR A 19 -10.83 -29.53 -36.51
N ALA A 20 -9.94 -30.53 -36.43
CA ALA A 20 -8.98 -30.60 -35.34
C ALA A 20 -8.02 -29.38 -35.28
N ARG A 21 -7.61 -28.86 -36.44
CA ARG A 21 -6.76 -27.63 -36.49
C ARG A 21 -7.52 -26.39 -36.06
N VAL A 22 -8.79 -26.26 -36.47
CA VAL A 22 -9.64 -25.12 -36.09
C VAL A 22 -9.94 -25.13 -34.57
N THR A 23 -10.28 -26.30 -34.02
CA THR A 23 -10.53 -26.42 -32.56
C THR A 23 -9.26 -26.16 -31.74
N LEU A 24 -8.11 -26.62 -32.21
CA LEU A 24 -6.83 -26.35 -31.56
C LEU A 24 -6.49 -24.85 -31.59
N ALA A 25 -6.67 -24.18 -32.71
CA ALA A 25 -6.45 -22.75 -32.88
C ALA A 25 -7.39 -21.91 -32.01
N LEU A 26 -8.66 -22.28 -31.93
CA LEU A 26 -9.65 -21.63 -31.05
C LEU A 26 -9.35 -21.87 -29.58
N GLY A 27 -8.89 -23.05 -29.20
CA GLY A 27 -8.48 -23.38 -27.85
C GLY A 27 -7.28 -22.54 -27.39
N ILE A 28 -6.23 -22.45 -28.20
CA ILE A 28 -5.05 -21.65 -27.91
C ILE A 28 -5.38 -20.14 -27.90
N GLY A 29 -6.16 -19.67 -28.86
CA GLY A 29 -6.59 -18.28 -28.93
C GLY A 29 -7.49 -17.88 -27.76
N GLY A 30 -8.39 -18.75 -27.31
CA GLY A 30 -9.26 -18.52 -26.15
C GLY A 30 -8.48 -18.42 -24.85
N ILE A 31 -7.52 -19.33 -24.61
CA ILE A 31 -6.68 -19.31 -23.41
C ILE A 31 -5.78 -18.09 -23.39
N SER A 32 -5.15 -17.74 -24.51
CA SER A 32 -4.31 -16.53 -24.62
C SER A 32 -5.11 -15.27 -24.37
N GLY A 33 -6.33 -15.17 -24.88
CA GLY A 33 -7.22 -14.02 -24.65
C GLY A 33 -7.61 -13.86 -23.18
N ILE A 34 -7.86 -14.96 -22.46
CA ILE A 34 -8.19 -14.93 -21.03
C ILE A 34 -6.98 -14.51 -20.19
N VAL A 35 -5.77 -15.00 -20.51
CA VAL A 35 -4.55 -14.65 -19.81
C VAL A 35 -4.20 -13.18 -20.01
N LEU A 36 -4.29 -12.68 -21.25
CA LEU A 36 -4.06 -11.26 -21.56
C LEU A 36 -5.13 -10.35 -20.94
N SER A 37 -6.39 -10.76 -20.90
CA SER A 37 -7.48 -10.00 -20.28
C SER A 37 -7.33 -9.89 -18.75
N LYS A 38 -6.70 -10.86 -18.08
CA LYS A 38 -6.39 -10.77 -16.64
C LYS A 38 -5.22 -9.84 -16.32
N SER A 39 -4.35 -9.58 -17.29
CA SER A 39 -3.14 -8.76 -17.10
C SER A 39 -3.38 -7.24 -17.10
N THR A 40 -4.57 -6.76 -17.43
CA THR A 40 -4.85 -5.33 -17.63
C THR A 40 -5.97 -4.78 -16.75
N LYS A 41 -6.29 -5.40 -15.63
CA LYS A 41 -7.15 -4.76 -14.65
C LYS A 41 -6.30 -3.74 -13.90
N ASP A 42 -6.45 -2.47 -14.24
CA ASP A 42 -6.04 -1.37 -13.38
C ASP A 42 -6.73 -1.56 -12.04
N GLU A 43 -6.02 -2.15 -11.10
CA GLU A 43 -6.52 -2.35 -9.76
C GLU A 43 -6.42 -1.01 -9.04
N TRP A 44 -7.56 -0.52 -8.59
CA TRP A 44 -7.63 0.73 -7.85
C TRP A 44 -7.42 0.46 -6.37
N VAL A 45 -6.56 1.25 -5.76
CA VAL A 45 -6.22 1.16 -4.33
C VAL A 45 -6.47 2.48 -3.63
N TRP A 46 -6.68 2.44 -2.32
CA TRP A 46 -6.84 3.62 -1.51
C TRP A 46 -5.49 4.15 -1.04
N GLN A 47 -5.28 5.45 -1.17
CA GLN A 47 -4.09 6.15 -0.66
C GLN A 47 -4.48 7.40 0.12
N ILE A 48 -3.61 7.79 1.05
CA ILE A 48 -3.71 9.04 1.78
C ILE A 48 -2.80 10.06 1.10
N ASP A 49 -3.36 11.22 0.79
CA ASP A 49 -2.57 12.38 0.41
C ASP A 49 -1.97 13.01 1.67
N PRO A 50 -0.64 12.96 1.84
CA PRO A 50 0.01 13.45 3.05
C PRO A 50 -0.04 14.98 3.20
N PHE A 51 -0.29 15.72 2.11
CA PHE A 51 -0.42 17.18 2.13
C PHE A 51 -1.79 17.64 2.62
N LEU A 52 -2.84 16.85 2.35
CA LEU A 52 -4.20 17.12 2.81
C LEU A 52 -4.48 16.52 4.20
N CYS A 53 -3.69 15.57 4.64
CA CYS A 53 -3.93 14.83 5.88
C CYS A 53 -3.74 15.72 7.12
N THR A 54 -4.81 15.91 7.90
CA THR A 54 -4.82 16.69 9.15
C THR A 54 -4.47 15.90 10.41
N GLN A 55 -4.09 14.63 10.27
CA GLN A 55 -3.71 13.72 11.38
C GLN A 55 -4.78 13.62 12.49
N CYS A 56 -6.06 13.62 12.13
CA CYS A 56 -7.21 13.70 13.04
C CYS A 56 -7.52 12.40 13.81
N ASN A 57 -6.77 11.33 13.62
CA ASN A 57 -6.91 10.00 14.25
C ASN A 57 -8.10 9.12 13.75
N ARG A 58 -9.06 9.64 13.01
CA ARG A 58 -10.25 8.86 12.58
C ARG A 58 -9.89 7.58 11.82
N CYS A 59 -8.78 7.56 11.12
CA CYS A 59 -8.31 6.38 10.39
C CYS A 59 -8.00 5.18 11.30
N ALA A 60 -7.62 5.43 12.55
CA ALA A 60 -7.35 4.37 13.52
C ALA A 60 -8.64 3.74 14.06
N GLU A 61 -9.71 4.54 14.16
CA GLU A 61 -10.95 4.18 14.85
C GLU A 61 -12.01 3.64 13.88
N GLU A 62 -12.10 4.22 12.70
CA GLU A 62 -13.21 3.99 11.75
C GLU A 62 -12.87 2.96 10.65
N CYS A 63 -11.66 2.42 10.64
CA CYS A 63 -11.31 1.35 9.73
C CYS A 63 -12.03 0.06 10.11
N VAL A 64 -12.52 -0.68 9.10
CA VAL A 64 -13.15 -2.00 9.31
C VAL A 64 -12.19 -3.05 9.86
N LEU A 65 -10.89 -2.79 9.78
CA LEU A 65 -9.83 -3.65 10.31
C LEU A 65 -9.37 -3.16 11.69
N THR A 66 -9.12 -4.10 12.58
CA THR A 66 -8.51 -3.83 13.90
C THR A 66 -7.28 -4.73 14.07
N PRO A 67 -6.06 -4.17 14.11
CA PRO A 67 -5.73 -2.75 13.92
C PRO A 67 -5.91 -2.27 12.48
N SER A 68 -6.12 -0.97 12.31
CA SER A 68 -6.32 -0.32 11.01
C SER A 68 -5.22 -0.64 9.99
N ALA A 69 -5.60 -0.69 8.69
CA ALA A 69 -4.63 -0.77 7.59
C ALA A 69 -3.80 0.51 7.42
N VAL A 70 -4.20 1.61 8.06
CA VAL A 70 -3.43 2.85 8.07
C VAL A 70 -2.25 2.71 9.03
N LYS A 71 -1.06 2.99 8.52
CA LYS A 71 0.19 2.91 9.29
C LYS A 71 0.96 4.22 9.13
N CYS A 72 1.78 4.50 10.12
CA CYS A 72 2.79 5.53 10.01
C CYS A 72 3.94 5.00 9.15
N VAL A 73 4.40 5.82 8.22
CA VAL A 73 5.55 5.51 7.35
C VAL A 73 6.50 6.70 7.30
N HIS A 74 7.76 6.43 7.00
CA HIS A 74 8.75 7.47 6.74
C HIS A 74 8.70 7.93 5.29
N SER A 75 8.84 9.24 5.07
CA SER A 75 9.07 9.80 3.73
C SER A 75 10.54 9.72 3.32
N PHE A 76 11.45 9.67 4.28
CA PHE A 76 12.89 9.62 4.08
C PHE A 76 13.49 8.44 4.84
N ASP A 77 14.43 7.74 4.25
CA ASP A 77 15.08 6.56 4.85
C ASP A 77 15.98 6.93 6.05
N LEU A 78 16.47 8.17 6.10
CA LEU A 78 17.33 8.68 7.17
C LEU A 78 16.60 9.73 8.00
N CYS A 79 16.18 9.35 9.18
CA CYS A 79 15.61 10.24 10.19
C CYS A 79 16.37 10.06 11.51
N GLY A 80 17.61 10.56 11.56
CA GLY A 80 18.51 10.32 12.67
C GLY A 80 18.82 11.54 13.54
N TYR A 81 18.46 12.74 13.10
CA TYR A 81 18.89 13.98 13.77
C TYR A 81 17.90 14.58 14.74
N CYS A 82 16.75 13.95 14.95
CA CYS A 82 15.65 14.60 15.63
C CYS A 82 15.42 13.99 17.03
N ASP A 83 15.79 14.72 18.06
CA ASP A 83 15.49 14.37 19.45
C ASP A 83 13.98 14.41 19.78
N LEU A 84 13.18 14.97 18.89
CA LEU A 84 11.74 15.15 19.09
C LEU A 84 10.98 13.84 19.20
N CYS A 85 11.35 12.84 18.40
CA CYS A 85 10.78 11.50 18.53
C CYS A 85 11.17 10.84 19.87
N GLY A 86 12.23 11.30 20.52
CA GLY A 86 12.63 10.87 21.84
C GLY A 86 11.73 11.34 22.98
N GLY A 87 10.62 12.00 22.69
CA GLY A 87 9.69 12.49 23.71
C GLY A 87 10.21 13.70 24.49
N TYR A 88 11.12 14.45 23.90
CA TYR A 88 11.79 15.60 24.51
C TYR A 88 10.82 16.64 25.09
N PHE A 89 9.63 16.77 24.51
CA PHE A 89 8.62 17.73 24.95
C PHE A 89 7.60 17.17 25.95
N LYS A 90 7.75 15.92 26.38
CA LYS A 90 6.85 15.36 27.39
C LYS A 90 7.39 15.66 28.78
N PRO A 91 6.63 16.35 29.63
CA PRO A 91 7.05 16.61 31.01
C PRO A 91 7.33 15.30 31.75
N GLY A 92 8.45 15.25 32.50
CA GLY A 92 8.79 14.09 33.31
C GLY A 92 9.56 12.97 32.59
N VAL A 93 10.04 13.20 31.36
CA VAL A 93 10.94 12.25 30.70
C VAL A 93 12.27 12.19 31.43
N THR A 94 12.56 11.04 32.02
CA THR A 94 13.80 10.79 32.75
C THR A 94 14.84 10.04 31.97
N ASN A 95 14.44 9.41 30.85
CA ASN A 95 15.31 8.57 30.04
C ASN A 95 15.04 8.74 28.52
N LEU A 96 15.97 9.42 27.86
CA LEU A 96 15.91 9.65 26.40
C LEU A 96 16.18 8.40 25.56
N ASN A 97 16.65 7.32 26.18
CA ASN A 97 16.93 6.07 25.46
C ASN A 97 15.67 5.24 25.15
N THR A 98 14.55 5.55 25.80
CA THR A 98 13.28 4.86 25.55
C THR A 98 12.52 5.40 24.34
N GLY A 99 12.96 6.52 23.81
CA GLY A 99 12.46 7.10 22.59
C GLY A 99 10.95 7.42 22.59
N ALA A 100 10.43 7.63 21.41
CA ALA A 100 9.03 7.95 21.18
C ALA A 100 8.07 6.79 21.48
N GLU A 101 8.56 5.57 21.50
CA GLU A 101 7.78 4.37 21.81
C GLU A 101 7.06 4.46 23.15
N ASN A 102 7.67 5.10 24.13
CA ASN A 102 7.08 5.25 25.46
C ASN A 102 6.43 6.61 25.70
N GLN A 103 6.61 7.55 24.78
CA GLN A 103 6.29 8.96 25.01
C GLN A 103 5.17 9.46 24.11
N LEU A 104 5.31 9.24 22.81
CA LEU A 104 4.37 9.72 21.81
C LEU A 104 3.49 8.61 21.26
N CYS A 105 4.05 7.41 21.09
CA CYS A 105 3.35 6.29 20.50
C CYS A 105 2.62 5.47 21.57
N PRO A 106 1.27 5.45 21.60
CA PRO A 106 0.52 4.68 22.60
C PRO A 106 0.66 3.17 22.39
N ALA A 107 1.07 2.73 21.19
CA ALA A 107 1.23 1.32 20.83
C ALA A 107 2.72 0.88 20.86
N SER A 108 3.63 1.73 21.31
CA SER A 108 5.08 1.46 21.34
C SER A 108 5.65 0.98 19.99
N ALA A 109 5.05 1.44 18.87
CA ALA A 109 5.42 1.06 17.52
C ALA A 109 6.68 1.77 17.00
N LEU A 110 7.06 2.91 17.61
CA LEU A 110 8.27 3.64 17.28
C LEU A 110 9.44 3.09 18.09
N LYS A 111 10.48 2.65 17.39
CA LYS A 111 11.70 2.11 17.99
C LYS A 111 12.87 3.02 17.63
N ARG A 112 13.76 3.23 18.59
CA ARG A 112 14.97 3.99 18.40
C ARG A 112 16.18 3.06 18.50
N THR A 113 17.10 3.17 17.55
CA THR A 113 18.36 2.43 17.54
C THR A 113 19.51 3.43 17.50
N PHE A 114 20.45 3.31 18.42
CA PHE A 114 21.66 4.12 18.40
C PHE A 114 22.51 3.75 17.19
N VAL A 115 22.96 4.75 16.44
CA VAL A 115 23.86 4.57 15.30
C VAL A 115 25.24 5.07 15.67
N GLU A 116 25.36 6.37 15.93
CA GLU A 116 26.57 7.03 16.42
C GLU A 116 26.18 8.36 17.08
N GLU A 117 26.95 8.89 17.97
CA GLU A 117 26.61 10.15 18.62
C GLU A 117 26.76 11.34 17.66
N PRO A 118 25.77 12.21 17.51
CA PRO A 118 24.47 12.25 18.19
C PRO A 118 23.29 11.55 17.47
N PHE A 119 23.54 10.60 16.62
CA PHE A 119 22.58 10.07 15.65
C PHE A 119 21.86 8.81 16.13
N PHE A 120 20.53 8.85 16.03
CA PHE A 120 19.65 7.72 16.25
C PHE A 120 18.79 7.48 15.02
N GLN A 121 18.62 6.21 14.67
CA GLN A 121 17.67 5.79 13.65
C GLN A 121 16.33 5.47 14.33
N TYR A 122 15.25 6.01 13.80
CA TYR A 122 13.89 5.71 14.23
C TYR A 122 13.23 4.81 13.21
N THR A 123 12.69 3.68 13.67
CA THR A 123 11.96 2.72 12.84
C THR A 123 10.54 2.54 13.36
N ILE A 124 9.63 2.17 12.48
CA ILE A 124 8.24 1.95 12.81
C ILE A 124 7.92 0.47 12.69
N ASP A 125 7.52 -0.14 13.79
CA ASP A 125 6.94 -1.49 13.77
C ASP A 125 5.48 -1.40 13.31
N GLU A 126 5.26 -1.68 12.03
CA GLU A 126 3.93 -1.58 11.44
C GLU A 126 2.93 -2.59 12.02
N THR A 127 3.41 -3.65 12.66
CA THR A 127 2.54 -4.64 13.29
C THR A 127 1.89 -4.07 14.55
N LEU A 128 2.61 -3.25 15.28
CA LEU A 128 2.13 -2.55 16.48
C LEU A 128 1.43 -1.23 16.15
N CYS A 129 1.74 -0.63 15.00
CA CYS A 129 1.19 0.67 14.63
C CYS A 129 -0.32 0.59 14.44
N ILE A 130 -1.07 1.43 15.16
CA ILE A 130 -2.53 1.54 15.04
C ILE A 130 -3.00 2.65 14.10
N GLY A 131 -2.08 3.44 13.53
CA GLY A 131 -2.42 4.53 12.59
C GLY A 131 -2.98 5.79 13.24
N CYS A 132 -2.76 6.02 14.55
CA CYS A 132 -3.34 7.15 15.29
C CYS A 132 -2.80 8.54 14.91
N GLY A 133 -1.70 8.65 14.17
CA GLY A 133 -1.15 9.89 13.68
C GLY A 133 -0.45 10.79 14.70
N LYS A 134 -0.36 10.42 15.98
CA LYS A 134 0.29 11.25 17.02
C LYS A 134 1.75 11.57 16.70
N CYS A 135 2.50 10.56 16.24
CA CYS A 135 3.89 10.72 15.83
C CYS A 135 4.01 11.63 14.57
N VAL A 136 3.09 11.50 13.62
CA VAL A 136 3.06 12.34 12.41
C VAL A 136 2.81 13.79 12.77
N LYS A 137 1.84 14.05 13.66
CA LYS A 137 1.53 15.40 14.16
C LYS A 137 2.74 16.02 14.90
N GLY A 138 3.38 15.25 15.78
CA GLY A 138 4.58 15.69 16.48
C GLY A 138 5.72 16.00 15.50
N CYS A 139 5.99 15.10 14.56
CA CYS A 139 7.02 15.27 13.55
C CYS A 139 6.76 16.48 12.62
N ALA A 140 5.50 16.72 12.25
CA ALA A 140 5.15 17.88 11.43
C ALA A 140 5.29 19.22 12.17
N SER A 141 5.01 19.24 13.48
CA SER A 141 5.03 20.47 14.28
C SER A 141 6.43 20.83 14.80
N PHE A 142 7.24 19.84 15.13
CA PHE A 142 8.49 20.04 15.84
C PHE A 142 9.69 19.34 15.21
N GLY A 143 9.47 18.46 14.25
CA GLY A 143 10.51 17.67 13.58
C GLY A 143 10.73 18.08 12.13
N ASN A 144 11.33 17.16 11.38
CA ASN A 144 11.63 17.35 9.96
C ASN A 144 10.44 17.01 9.01
N GLY A 145 9.28 16.62 9.58
CA GLY A 145 8.09 16.27 8.81
C GLY A 145 8.19 14.95 8.06
N SER A 146 9.19 14.10 8.31
CA SER A 146 9.41 12.85 7.57
C SER A 146 8.34 11.79 7.80
N LEU A 147 7.62 11.84 8.92
CA LEU A 147 6.55 10.90 9.22
C LEU A 147 5.24 11.30 8.53
N GLN A 148 4.56 10.31 7.97
CA GLN A 148 3.24 10.48 7.38
C GLN A 148 2.37 9.24 7.61
N LEU A 149 1.06 9.39 7.47
CA LEU A 149 0.14 8.25 7.44
C LEU A 149 -0.04 7.77 6.01
N GLN A 150 -0.08 6.44 5.84
CA GLN A 150 -0.42 5.84 4.55
C GLN A 150 -1.22 4.55 4.76
N ILE A 151 -2.06 4.22 3.77
CA ILE A 151 -2.79 2.95 3.76
C ILE A 151 -1.88 1.88 3.19
N ARG A 152 -1.63 0.83 3.96
CA ARG A 152 -0.82 -0.31 3.49
C ARG A 152 -1.69 -1.22 2.63
N HIS A 153 -1.34 -1.34 1.34
CA HIS A 153 -2.11 -2.11 0.35
C HIS A 153 -2.09 -3.61 0.65
N ASP A 154 -1.01 -4.12 1.23
CA ASP A 154 -0.86 -5.52 1.67
C ASP A 154 -1.80 -5.89 2.83
N ARG A 155 -2.30 -4.90 3.57
CA ARG A 155 -3.20 -5.07 4.72
C ARG A 155 -4.62 -4.60 4.42
N CYS A 156 -4.80 -3.70 3.47
CA CYS A 156 -6.08 -3.10 3.14
C CYS A 156 -6.99 -4.09 2.39
N LEU A 157 -8.24 -4.23 2.82
CA LEU A 157 -9.25 -5.04 2.13
C LEU A 157 -9.76 -4.39 0.84
N ASN A 158 -9.30 -3.20 0.51
CA ASN A 158 -9.70 -2.43 -0.66
C ASN A 158 -11.22 -2.31 -0.83
N CYS A 159 -11.93 -2.01 0.25
CA CYS A 159 -13.38 -1.87 0.27
C CYS A 159 -13.87 -0.89 -0.81
N ASN A 160 -14.92 -1.23 -1.54
CA ASN A 160 -15.49 -0.35 -2.57
C ASN A 160 -15.96 0.99 -2.00
N GLN A 161 -16.51 0.96 -0.77
CA GLN A 161 -16.83 2.14 0.02
C GLN A 161 -15.97 2.12 1.28
N CYS A 162 -14.91 2.92 1.25
CA CYS A 162 -13.99 3.00 2.38
C CYS A 162 -14.60 3.87 3.50
N SER A 163 -14.80 3.31 4.69
CA SER A 163 -15.34 4.03 5.85
C SER A 163 -14.49 5.24 6.22
N ILE A 164 -13.17 5.06 6.28
CA ILE A 164 -12.26 6.15 6.64
C ILE A 164 -12.20 7.25 5.56
N ALA A 165 -12.35 6.91 4.28
CA ALA A 165 -12.41 7.92 3.21
C ALA A 165 -13.66 8.79 3.33
N ARG A 166 -14.81 8.17 3.64
CA ARG A 166 -16.09 8.89 3.84
C ARG A 166 -16.09 9.82 5.05
N LEU A 167 -15.36 9.46 6.08
CA LEU A 167 -15.28 10.20 7.35
C LEU A 167 -14.08 11.13 7.43
N CYS A 168 -13.23 11.15 6.41
CA CYS A 168 -12.05 12.02 6.36
C CYS A 168 -12.46 13.50 6.23
N PRO A 169 -12.19 14.35 7.23
CA PRO A 169 -12.65 15.73 7.21
C PRO A 169 -11.91 16.60 6.19
N SER A 170 -10.74 16.16 5.76
CA SER A 170 -9.91 16.86 4.77
C SER A 170 -9.90 16.20 3.40
N GLU A 171 -10.76 15.19 3.19
CA GLU A 171 -10.85 14.43 1.93
C GLU A 171 -9.50 13.92 1.41
N ALA A 172 -8.59 13.66 2.33
CA ALA A 172 -7.21 13.25 2.01
C ALA A 172 -7.11 11.81 1.48
N ILE A 173 -8.19 11.03 1.45
CA ILE A 173 -8.18 9.61 1.09
C ILE A 173 -8.86 9.40 -0.24
N ASN A 174 -8.06 9.04 -1.25
CA ASN A 174 -8.52 8.93 -2.62
C ASN A 174 -8.17 7.55 -3.22
N ARG A 175 -8.93 7.14 -4.24
CA ARG A 175 -8.59 5.98 -5.05
C ARG A 175 -7.60 6.37 -6.16
N VAL A 176 -6.54 5.59 -6.25
CA VAL A 176 -5.50 5.75 -7.27
C VAL A 176 -5.23 4.40 -7.94
N SER A 177 -4.62 4.41 -9.12
CA SER A 177 -4.17 3.17 -9.76
C SER A 177 -3.13 2.47 -8.88
N SER A 178 -3.20 1.15 -8.77
CA SER A 178 -2.21 0.34 -8.04
C SER A 178 -0.79 0.44 -8.60
N GLN A 179 -0.67 0.93 -9.83
CA GLN A 179 0.64 1.17 -10.47
C GLN A 179 1.28 2.49 -10.02
N GLN A 180 0.51 3.38 -9.39
CA GLN A 180 1.07 4.60 -8.84
C GLN A 180 1.84 4.31 -7.55
N PRO A 181 3.05 4.87 -7.40
CA PRO A 181 3.78 4.77 -6.15
C PRO A 181 3.01 5.44 -5.01
N TYR A 182 3.35 5.09 -3.78
CA TYR A 182 2.81 5.80 -2.62
C TYR A 182 3.15 7.29 -2.69
N ASN A 183 2.17 8.13 -2.34
CA ASN A 183 2.42 9.56 -2.19
C ASN A 183 3.24 9.80 -0.93
N PHE A 184 4.40 10.42 -1.09
CA PHE A 184 5.29 10.82 -0.01
C PHE A 184 5.46 12.32 0.05
N LYS A 185 5.67 12.88 1.25
CA LYS A 185 5.90 14.32 1.45
C LYS A 185 7.16 14.86 0.75
N GLY A 186 8.09 14.01 0.40
CA GLY A 186 9.32 14.36 -0.32
C GLY A 186 9.21 14.26 -1.83
N ASP A 187 8.03 13.98 -2.38
CA ASP A 187 7.85 13.91 -3.84
C ASP A 187 7.64 15.31 -4.41
N PHE A 188 8.76 15.96 -4.78
CA PHE A 188 8.79 17.29 -5.37
C PHE A 188 8.28 17.34 -6.82
N THR A 189 7.89 16.22 -7.40
CA THR A 189 7.41 16.15 -8.78
C THR A 189 5.96 16.62 -8.93
N LYS A 190 5.27 16.92 -7.83
CA LYS A 190 3.84 17.32 -7.78
C LYS A 190 3.61 18.77 -7.37
N SER A 191 4.63 19.63 -7.47
CA SER A 191 4.48 21.08 -7.26
C SER A 191 4.06 21.82 -8.54
#